data_e90faae636c71ecb24701b0d4ab2239e
#
_entry.id   e90faae636c71ecb24701b0d4ab2239e
#
_cell.length_a   1.000
_cell.length_b   1.000
_cell.length_c   1.000
_cell.angle_alpha   90.00
_cell.angle_beta   90.00
_cell.angle_gamma   90.00
#
_symmetry.space_group_name_H-M   'P 1'
#
loop_
_entity.id
_entity.type
_entity.pdbx_description
1 polymer ?
#
loop_
_entity_poly.entity_id
_entity_poly.type
_entity_poly.pdbx_seq_one_letter_code
_entity_poly.pdbx_strand_id
1 'polypeptide(L)'
;MSKSGLLARQKAERELWTIKVIAYTEQQTLDAVCLALAEGFGFGEERLKRFHDAFNAKYTEIRELQKGDTKDNEYAIAKQEAALKAACGKYYAPREVRYDIKIVTRDGKQHKL
;
A
#
# COMPACT_ATOMS: atom_id res chain seq x y z
N MET A 1 -3.94 -38.10 7.68
CA MET A 1 -4.07 -37.00 6.73
C MET A 1 -3.20 -37.27 5.50
N SER A 2 -3.73 -37.14 4.31
CA SER A 2 -2.95 -37.36 3.09
C SER A 2 -1.94 -36.22 2.90
N LYS A 3 -0.87 -36.45 2.12
CA LYS A 3 0.12 -35.44 1.77
C LYS A 3 -0.53 -34.22 1.15
N SER A 4 -1.50 -34.41 0.25
CA SER A 4 -2.20 -33.31 -0.42
C SER A 4 -3.02 -32.47 0.56
N GLY A 5 -3.65 -33.10 1.56
CA GLY A 5 -4.40 -32.37 2.59
C GLY A 5 -3.49 -31.53 3.48
N LEU A 6 -2.32 -32.07 3.84
CA LEU A 6 -1.33 -31.33 4.64
C LEU A 6 -0.78 -30.13 3.87
N LEU A 7 -0.43 -30.31 2.60
CA LEU A 7 0.09 -29.22 1.76
C LEU A 7 -0.94 -28.12 1.55
N ALA A 8 -2.20 -28.47 1.32
CA ALA A 8 -3.29 -27.50 1.19
C ALA A 8 -3.47 -26.69 2.47
N ARG A 9 -3.41 -27.34 3.63
CA ARG A 9 -3.51 -26.68 4.93
C ARG A 9 -2.36 -25.71 5.17
N GLN A 10 -1.13 -26.12 4.87
CA GLN A 10 0.06 -25.27 5.01
C GLN A 10 -0.03 -24.04 4.10
N LYS A 11 -0.52 -24.23 2.86
CA LYS A 11 -0.72 -23.14 1.93
C LYS A 11 -1.75 -22.13 2.46
N ALA A 12 -2.88 -22.63 2.98
CA ALA A 12 -3.92 -21.79 3.56
C ALA A 12 -3.40 -20.99 4.77
N GLU A 13 -2.60 -21.60 5.63
CA GLU A 13 -2.00 -20.96 6.79
C GLU A 13 -1.03 -19.84 6.36
N ARG A 14 -0.21 -20.08 5.33
CA ARG A 14 0.71 -19.08 4.80
C ARG A 14 -0.02 -17.90 4.17
N GLU A 15 -1.09 -18.16 3.42
CA GLU A 15 -1.92 -17.13 2.83
C GLU A 15 -2.56 -16.24 3.90
N LEU A 16 -3.09 -16.85 4.95
CA LEU A 16 -3.69 -16.14 6.07
C LEU A 16 -2.65 -15.27 6.78
N TRP A 17 -1.45 -15.81 7.00
CA TRP A 17 -0.36 -15.10 7.66
C TRP A 17 0.05 -13.88 6.82
N THR A 18 0.16 -14.05 5.50
CA THR A 18 0.47 -12.95 4.56
C THR A 18 -0.56 -11.84 4.63
N ILE A 19 -1.84 -12.18 4.66
CA ILE A 19 -2.94 -11.21 4.79
C ILE A 19 -2.81 -10.42 6.10
N LYS A 20 -2.50 -11.10 7.20
CA LYS A 20 -2.31 -10.45 8.51
C LYS A 20 -1.14 -9.48 8.51
N VAL A 21 -0.01 -9.86 7.90
CA VAL A 21 1.16 -8.99 7.81
C VAL A 21 0.87 -7.74 6.99
N ILE A 22 0.17 -7.90 5.87
CA ILE A 22 -0.23 -6.77 5.02
C ILE A 22 -1.14 -5.82 5.81
N ALA A 23 -2.16 -6.34 6.46
CA ALA A 23 -3.10 -5.54 7.24
C ALA A 23 -2.40 -4.80 8.38
N TYR A 24 -1.49 -5.46 9.07
CA TYR A 24 -0.71 -4.86 10.15
C TYR A 24 0.16 -3.71 9.62
N THR A 25 0.85 -3.94 8.51
CA THR A 25 1.74 -2.94 7.90
C THR A 25 0.94 -1.71 7.43
N GLU A 26 -0.22 -1.94 6.82
CA GLU A 26 -1.11 -0.86 6.39
C GLU A 26 -1.57 -0.02 7.59
N GLN A 27 -1.94 -0.66 8.69
CA GLN A 27 -2.38 0.06 9.88
C GLN A 27 -1.23 0.84 10.51
N GLN A 28 -0.03 0.26 10.59
CA GLN A 28 1.15 0.97 11.10
C GLN A 28 1.46 2.20 10.25
N THR A 29 1.36 2.08 8.93
CA THR A 29 1.59 3.19 8.02
C THR A 29 0.58 4.31 8.28
N LEU A 30 -0.69 3.96 8.40
CA LEU A 30 -1.73 4.95 8.70
C LEU A 30 -1.51 5.64 10.05
N ASP A 31 -1.14 4.86 11.07
CA ASP A 31 -0.83 5.43 12.39
C ASP A 31 0.33 6.43 12.30
N ALA A 32 1.40 6.07 11.60
CA ALA A 32 2.55 6.95 11.40
C ALA A 32 2.17 8.23 10.68
N VAL A 33 1.34 8.15 9.65
CA VAL A 33 0.87 9.32 8.90
C VAL A 33 0.01 10.21 9.79
N CYS A 34 -0.91 9.64 10.55
CA CYS A 34 -1.76 10.41 11.46
C CYS A 34 -0.93 11.15 12.54
N LEU A 35 0.05 10.46 13.12
CA LEU A 35 0.95 11.08 14.10
C LEU A 35 1.81 12.18 13.45
N ALA A 36 2.31 11.96 12.26
CA ALA A 36 3.09 12.96 11.53
C ALA A 36 2.24 14.21 11.23
N LEU A 37 0.99 14.03 10.84
CA LEU A 37 0.08 15.15 10.59
C LEU A 37 -0.24 15.92 11.88
N ALA A 38 -0.43 15.22 12.99
CA ALA A 38 -0.69 15.85 14.28
C ALA A 38 0.53 16.62 14.79
N GLU A 39 1.70 15.99 14.78
CA GLU A 39 2.92 16.55 15.35
C GLU A 39 3.59 17.57 14.43
N GLY A 40 3.63 17.29 13.13
CA GLY A 40 4.33 18.14 12.16
C GLY A 40 3.47 19.27 11.57
N PHE A 41 2.16 19.09 11.52
CA PHE A 41 1.25 20.02 10.84
C PHE A 41 0.14 20.55 11.75
N GLY A 42 0.14 20.15 13.02
CA GLY A 42 -0.82 20.63 13.99
C GLY A 42 -2.26 20.20 13.75
N PHE A 43 -2.47 19.04 13.11
CA PHE A 43 -3.82 18.55 12.87
C PHE A 43 -4.47 18.15 14.19
N GLY A 44 -5.67 18.68 14.45
CA GLY A 44 -6.50 18.25 15.56
C GLY A 44 -7.44 17.13 15.16
N GLU A 45 -8.31 16.77 16.08
CA GLU A 45 -9.24 15.64 15.96
C GLU A 45 -10.08 15.70 14.69
N GLU A 46 -10.68 16.84 14.37
CA GLU A 46 -11.54 16.98 13.20
C GLU A 46 -10.78 16.83 11.89
N ARG A 47 -9.60 17.43 11.79
CA ARG A 47 -8.76 17.31 10.59
C ARG A 47 -8.26 15.91 10.39
N LEU A 48 -7.89 15.23 11.47
CA LEU A 48 -7.46 13.82 11.40
C LEU A 48 -8.60 12.92 10.95
N LYS A 49 -9.81 13.15 11.42
CA LYS A 49 -10.99 12.42 10.97
C LYS A 49 -11.24 12.62 9.47
N ARG A 50 -11.17 13.87 9.03
CA ARG A 50 -11.35 14.20 7.59
C ARG A 50 -10.26 13.58 6.75
N PHE A 51 -9.02 13.59 7.22
CA PHE A 51 -7.91 12.93 6.56
C PHE A 51 -8.16 11.41 6.48
N HIS A 52 -8.55 10.80 7.58
CA HIS A 52 -8.81 9.35 7.63
C HIS A 52 -9.89 8.94 6.63
N ASP A 53 -10.99 9.69 6.59
CA ASP A 53 -12.08 9.41 5.66
C ASP A 53 -11.62 9.56 4.20
N ALA A 54 -10.88 10.62 3.89
CA ALA A 54 -10.34 10.87 2.56
C ALA A 54 -9.32 9.80 2.16
N PHE A 55 -8.47 9.39 3.09
CA PHE A 55 -7.48 8.34 2.88
C PHE A 55 -8.15 7.01 2.55
N ASN A 56 -9.15 6.61 3.33
CA ASN A 56 -9.86 5.36 3.10
C ASN A 56 -10.57 5.34 1.75
N ALA A 57 -11.21 6.45 1.38
CA ALA A 57 -11.88 6.57 0.09
C ALA A 57 -10.89 6.43 -1.07
N LYS A 58 -9.76 7.13 -0.99
CA LYS A 58 -8.74 7.10 -2.03
C LYS A 58 -8.04 5.75 -2.10
N TYR A 59 -7.72 5.17 -0.95
CA TYR A 59 -7.08 3.86 -0.88
C TYR A 59 -7.98 2.76 -1.47
N THR A 60 -9.27 2.81 -1.17
CA THR A 60 -10.26 1.88 -1.74
C THR A 60 -10.34 2.05 -3.26
N GLU A 61 -10.38 3.29 -3.75
CA GLU A 61 -10.40 3.59 -5.19
C GLU A 61 -9.17 2.98 -5.89
N ILE A 62 -7.99 3.18 -5.33
CA ILE A 62 -6.74 2.65 -5.89
C ILE A 62 -6.77 1.11 -5.93
N ARG A 63 -7.24 0.48 -4.86
CA ARG A 63 -7.33 -0.99 -4.80
C ARG A 63 -8.32 -1.55 -5.80
N GLU A 64 -9.48 -0.90 -5.96
CA GLU A 64 -10.49 -1.34 -6.92
C GLU A 64 -9.98 -1.24 -8.36
N LEU A 65 -9.19 -0.22 -8.68
CA LEU A 65 -8.60 -0.06 -10.00
C LEU A 65 -7.64 -1.20 -10.36
N GLN A 66 -7.00 -1.82 -9.38
CA GLN A 66 -6.08 -2.93 -9.59
C GLN A 66 -6.79 -4.26 -9.90
N LYS A 67 -8.11 -4.32 -9.77
CA LYS A 67 -8.91 -5.51 -10.05
C LYS A 67 -9.41 -5.61 -11.48
N GLY A 68 -9.27 -4.53 -12.27
CA GLY A 68 -9.72 -4.49 -13.66
C GLY A 68 -8.77 -5.24 -14.60
N ASP A 69 -9.08 -5.22 -15.89
CA ASP A 69 -8.19 -5.79 -16.91
C ASP A 69 -6.93 -4.93 -17.08
N THR A 70 -5.95 -5.43 -17.84
CA THR A 70 -4.65 -4.76 -17.98
C THR A 70 -4.77 -3.36 -18.59
N LYS A 71 -5.64 -3.18 -19.57
CA LYS A 71 -5.83 -1.87 -20.23
C LYS A 71 -6.48 -0.87 -19.29
N ASP A 72 -7.49 -1.30 -18.54
CA ASP A 72 -8.16 -0.46 -17.55
C ASP A 72 -7.18 -0.07 -16.45
N ASN A 73 -6.34 -1.00 -16.01
CA ASN A 73 -5.32 -0.74 -15.00
C ASN A 73 -4.28 0.26 -15.51
N GLU A 74 -3.82 0.14 -16.74
CA GLU A 74 -2.86 1.08 -17.32
C GLU A 74 -3.42 2.50 -17.38
N TYR A 75 -4.67 2.63 -17.83
CA TYR A 75 -5.35 3.94 -17.87
C TYR A 75 -5.50 4.53 -16.47
N ALA A 76 -5.94 3.71 -15.53
CA ALA A 76 -6.13 4.13 -14.14
C ALA A 76 -4.82 4.57 -13.49
N ILE A 77 -3.75 3.82 -13.73
CA ILE A 77 -2.41 4.16 -13.23
C ILE A 77 -1.94 5.48 -13.85
N ALA A 78 -2.10 5.66 -15.15
CA ALA A 78 -1.70 6.90 -15.81
C ALA A 78 -2.45 8.11 -15.24
N LYS A 79 -3.74 7.98 -15.01
CA LYS A 79 -4.57 9.03 -14.40
C LYS A 79 -4.12 9.33 -12.97
N GLN A 80 -3.84 8.32 -12.19
CA GLN A 80 -3.33 8.47 -10.82
C GLN A 80 -1.98 9.16 -10.80
N GLU A 81 -1.05 8.77 -11.68
CA GLU A 81 0.27 9.38 -11.78
C GLU A 81 0.18 10.85 -12.18
N ALA A 82 -0.72 11.19 -13.10
CA ALA A 82 -0.95 12.58 -13.48
C ALA A 82 -1.45 13.40 -12.29
N ALA A 83 -2.36 12.86 -11.49
CA ALA A 83 -2.88 13.52 -10.30
C ALA A 83 -1.79 13.70 -9.24
N LEU A 84 -0.96 12.69 -9.02
CA LEU A 84 0.18 12.77 -8.09
C LEU A 84 1.19 13.82 -8.54
N LYS A 85 1.51 13.86 -9.82
CA LYS A 85 2.44 14.85 -10.39
C LYS A 85 1.91 16.26 -10.18
N ALA A 86 0.62 16.47 -10.42
CA ALA A 86 -0.01 17.77 -10.20
C ALA A 86 0.02 18.18 -8.72
N ALA A 87 -0.23 17.24 -7.82
CA ALA A 87 -0.26 17.51 -6.38
C ALA A 87 1.13 17.73 -5.78
N CYS A 88 2.11 16.93 -6.18
CA CYS A 88 3.45 16.94 -5.59
C CYS A 88 4.42 17.93 -6.27
N GLY A 89 4.16 18.32 -7.52
CA GLY A 89 5.03 19.23 -8.24
C GLY A 89 6.46 18.71 -8.32
N LYS A 90 7.42 19.52 -7.87
CA LYS A 90 8.83 19.17 -7.89
C LYS A 90 9.21 17.97 -7.02
N TYR A 91 8.35 17.60 -6.09
CA TYR A 91 8.59 16.44 -5.22
C TYR A 91 8.06 15.14 -5.81
N TYR A 92 7.42 15.20 -6.98
CA TYR A 92 6.95 14.01 -7.65
C TYR A 92 8.14 13.18 -8.15
N ALA A 93 8.16 11.89 -7.83
CA ALA A 93 9.09 10.94 -8.38
C ALA A 93 8.33 9.97 -9.30
N PRO A 94 8.84 9.65 -10.49
CA PRO A 94 8.17 8.73 -11.41
C PRO A 94 7.86 7.38 -10.75
N ARG A 95 6.83 6.71 -11.23
CA ARG A 95 6.39 5.43 -10.69
C ARG A 95 7.51 4.40 -10.65
N GLU A 96 8.33 4.33 -11.69
CA GLU A 96 9.46 3.40 -11.78
C GLU A 96 10.44 3.60 -10.62
N VAL A 97 10.62 4.84 -10.19
CA VAL A 97 11.51 5.17 -9.07
C VAL A 97 10.84 4.84 -7.73
N ARG A 98 9.57 5.24 -7.56
CA ARG A 98 8.84 5.03 -6.31
C ARG A 98 8.61 3.54 -6.01
N TYR A 99 8.42 2.73 -7.05
CA TYR A 99 8.17 1.30 -6.92
C TYR A 99 9.42 0.43 -7.15
N ASP A 100 10.60 1.04 -7.19
CA ASP A 100 11.87 0.30 -7.17
C ASP A 100 12.17 -0.10 -5.72
N ILE A 101 11.37 -1.03 -5.23
CA ILE A 101 11.42 -1.48 -3.84
C ILE A 101 12.40 -2.64 -3.71
N LYS A 102 13.35 -2.49 -2.80
CA LYS A 102 14.33 -3.54 -2.49
C LYS A 102 14.06 -4.09 -1.10
N ILE A 103 14.04 -5.41 -1.01
CA ILE A 103 13.86 -6.10 0.27
C ILE A 103 15.22 -6.64 0.69
N VAL A 104 15.64 -6.34 1.92
CA VAL A 104 16.86 -6.87 2.50
C VAL A 104 16.48 -8.04 3.40
N THR A 105 16.99 -9.23 3.08
CA THR A 105 16.77 -10.43 3.88
C THR A 105 17.77 -10.48 5.05
N ARG A 106 17.57 -11.43 5.98
CA ARG A 106 18.41 -11.56 7.18
C ARG A 106 19.88 -11.81 6.87
N ASP A 107 20.17 -12.39 5.70
CA ASP A 107 21.54 -12.66 5.24
C ASP A 107 22.21 -11.40 4.63
N GLY A 108 21.53 -10.27 4.64
CA GLY A 108 22.03 -9.03 4.08
C GLY A 108 21.90 -8.88 2.58
N LYS A 109 21.33 -9.86 1.90
CA LYS A 109 21.10 -9.79 0.44
C LYS A 109 19.88 -8.95 0.13
N GLN A 110 20.01 -8.13 -0.92
CA GLN A 110 18.91 -7.31 -1.43
C GLN A 110 18.17 -8.06 -2.53
N HIS A 111 16.85 -7.99 -2.49
CA HIS A 111 15.97 -8.56 -3.50
C HIS A 111 15.08 -7.46 -4.06
N LYS A 112 14.94 -7.44 -5.38
CA LYS A 112 14.07 -6.49 -6.08
C LYS A 112 12.68 -7.10 -6.18
N LEU A 113 11.68 -6.33 -5.82
CA LEU A 113 10.28 -6.74 -5.95
C LEU A 113 9.85 -6.81 -7.42
#